data_a2070046d9af812cf9895af970842dac
#
_entry.id   a2070046d9af812cf9895af970842dac
#
_cell.length_a   1.000
_cell.length_b   1.000
_cell.length_c   1.000
_cell.angle_alpha   90.00
_cell.angle_beta   90.00
_cell.angle_gamma   90.00
#
_symmetry.space_group_name_H-M   'P 1'
#
loop_
_entity.id
_entity.type
_entity.pdbx_description
1 polymer ?
#
loop_
_entity_poly.entity_id
_entity_poly.type
_entity_poly.pdbx_seq_one_letter_code
_entity_poly.pdbx_strand_id
1 'polypeptide(L)'
;ARNSGVFGSSLSQRQVDGINAILAECQTQGAGLHQTAYILATGYGETGGKMQAVRENLNYSAAQIAKHFGPHRRQGRRPQQLARNPRLLGNIVYGGAWGKKNLGNIGPEDGFNFRGFWIGQFTGRRNAEKAGRDLGLDLVGNPALLDEKGLGSKLLVRWMLTGRATGRKLGEFVNEKHQDYLGARAVWGGVNASKYVGYAKAFEAALVAGGWQAGPQRTAPPLQAPATPEEAYWKAYEES
;
A
#
# COMPACT_ATOMS: atom_id res chain seq x y z
N ALA A 1 -20.10 -3.29 10.64
CA ALA A 1 -19.07 -2.24 10.75
C ALA A 1 -19.48 -1.08 11.67
N ARG A 2 -20.74 -0.61 11.61
CA ARG A 2 -21.20 0.51 12.46
C ARG A 2 -21.09 0.24 13.96
N ASN A 3 -21.23 -1.02 14.38
CA ASN A 3 -21.22 -1.43 15.79
C ASN A 3 -19.88 -2.05 16.23
N SER A 4 -18.85 -2.03 15.36
CA SER A 4 -17.55 -2.67 15.65
C SER A 4 -16.65 -1.86 16.59
N GLY A 5 -17.03 -0.63 16.93
CA GLY A 5 -16.21 0.28 17.74
C GLY A 5 -14.97 0.85 17.03
N VAL A 6 -14.66 0.40 15.80
CA VAL A 6 -13.47 0.85 15.06
C VAL A 6 -13.67 2.24 14.47
N PHE A 7 -14.88 2.58 14.00
CA PHE A 7 -15.17 3.83 13.29
C PHE A 7 -16.00 4.83 14.14
N GLY A 8 -16.21 4.58 15.43
CA GLY A 8 -17.12 5.38 16.23
C GLY A 8 -18.59 5.18 15.83
N SER A 9 -19.41 6.22 15.93
CA SER A 9 -20.87 6.14 15.72
C SER A 9 -21.30 6.15 14.24
N SER A 10 -20.43 6.55 13.30
CA SER A 10 -20.81 6.68 11.89
C SER A 10 -19.63 6.41 10.94
N LEU A 11 -19.95 5.94 9.75
CA LEU A 11 -19.04 5.78 8.63
C LEU A 11 -19.33 6.86 7.59
N SER A 12 -18.29 7.53 7.11
CA SER A 12 -18.42 8.36 5.92
C SER A 12 -18.57 7.50 4.67
N GLN A 13 -19.19 8.03 3.61
CA GLN A 13 -19.33 7.33 2.34
C GLN A 13 -17.98 6.87 1.80
N ARG A 14 -16.92 7.67 1.92
CA ARG A 14 -15.57 7.31 1.50
C ARG A 14 -15.02 6.10 2.24
N GLN A 15 -15.28 5.98 3.54
CA GLN A 15 -14.89 4.78 4.31
C GLN A 15 -15.65 3.54 3.85
N VAL A 16 -16.95 3.68 3.59
CA VAL A 16 -17.78 2.61 3.04
C VAL A 16 -17.23 2.15 1.69
N ASP A 17 -16.94 3.08 0.78
CA ASP A 17 -16.38 2.77 -0.54
C ASP A 17 -15.05 2.01 -0.43
N GLY A 18 -14.15 2.46 0.46
CA GLY A 18 -12.86 1.80 0.68
C GLY A 18 -12.99 0.40 1.29
N ILE A 19 -13.90 0.22 2.25
CA ILE A 19 -14.21 -1.10 2.83
C ILE A 19 -14.75 -2.02 1.74
N ASN A 20 -15.75 -1.57 0.98
CA ASN A 20 -16.37 -2.37 -0.08
C ASN A 20 -15.36 -2.77 -1.17
N ALA A 21 -14.43 -1.89 -1.54
CA ALA A 21 -13.37 -2.22 -2.49
C ALA A 21 -12.44 -3.33 -1.98
N ILE A 22 -12.09 -3.31 -0.69
CA ILE A 22 -11.28 -4.37 -0.07
C ILE A 22 -12.09 -5.67 0.01
N LEU A 23 -13.35 -5.63 0.45
CA LEU A 23 -14.22 -6.80 0.56
C LEU A 23 -14.43 -7.48 -0.79
N ALA A 24 -14.71 -6.72 -1.83
CA ALA A 24 -14.90 -7.23 -3.19
C ALA A 24 -13.65 -7.97 -3.69
N GLU A 25 -12.46 -7.40 -3.45
CA GLU A 25 -11.22 -8.08 -3.85
C GLU A 25 -10.93 -9.30 -2.97
N CYS A 26 -11.22 -9.26 -1.65
CA CYS A 26 -11.10 -10.42 -0.77
C CYS A 26 -12.00 -11.57 -1.24
N GLN A 27 -13.25 -11.30 -1.64
CA GLN A 27 -14.13 -12.29 -2.25
C GLN A 27 -13.56 -12.84 -3.56
N THR A 28 -13.08 -11.95 -4.43
CA THR A 28 -12.46 -12.37 -5.71
C THR A 28 -11.27 -13.29 -5.50
N GLN A 29 -10.47 -13.05 -4.45
CA GLN A 29 -9.27 -13.84 -4.14
C GLN A 29 -9.56 -15.04 -3.21
N GLY A 30 -10.78 -15.25 -2.77
CA GLY A 30 -11.16 -16.33 -1.86
C GLY A 30 -10.57 -16.19 -0.46
N ALA A 31 -10.34 -14.97 0.02
CA ALA A 31 -9.83 -14.75 1.37
C ALA A 31 -10.87 -15.16 2.42
N GLY A 32 -10.45 -16.01 3.38
CA GLY A 32 -11.31 -16.42 4.49
C GLY A 32 -11.64 -15.29 5.46
N LEU A 33 -12.54 -15.57 6.40
CA LEU A 33 -13.03 -14.59 7.40
C LEU A 33 -11.88 -13.87 8.12
N HIS A 34 -10.96 -14.63 8.71
CA HIS A 34 -9.88 -14.09 9.52
C HIS A 34 -8.83 -13.32 8.68
N GLN A 35 -8.55 -13.79 7.46
CA GLN A 35 -7.69 -13.08 6.53
C GLN A 35 -8.30 -11.74 6.11
N THR A 36 -9.59 -11.74 5.77
CA THR A 36 -10.33 -10.54 5.41
C THR A 36 -10.35 -9.52 6.55
N ALA A 37 -10.57 -9.99 7.79
CA ALA A 37 -10.54 -9.15 8.98
C ALA A 37 -9.16 -8.47 9.14
N TYR A 38 -8.07 -9.21 8.96
CA TYR A 38 -6.73 -8.67 9.10
C TYR A 38 -6.35 -7.72 7.95
N ILE A 39 -6.79 -8.00 6.72
CA ILE A 39 -6.59 -7.09 5.57
C ILE A 39 -7.32 -5.76 5.80
N LEU A 40 -8.57 -5.80 6.28
CA LEU A 40 -9.31 -4.59 6.67
C LEU A 40 -8.62 -3.82 7.79
N ALA A 41 -8.11 -4.53 8.81
CA ALA A 41 -7.36 -3.94 9.91
C ALA A 41 -6.09 -3.23 9.41
N THR A 42 -5.38 -3.84 8.45
CA THR A 42 -4.22 -3.24 7.82
C THR A 42 -4.61 -1.98 7.04
N GLY A 43 -5.62 -2.05 6.18
CA GLY A 43 -6.14 -0.89 5.46
C GLY A 43 -6.56 0.25 6.38
N TYR A 44 -7.20 -0.06 7.49
CA TYR A 44 -7.59 0.92 8.51
C TYR A 44 -6.37 1.58 9.17
N GLY A 45 -5.42 0.77 9.62
CA GLY A 45 -4.23 1.25 10.32
C GLY A 45 -3.34 2.11 9.44
N GLU A 46 -3.07 1.69 8.19
CA GLU A 46 -2.20 2.39 7.24
C GLU A 46 -2.81 3.71 6.74
N THR A 47 -4.14 3.85 6.77
CA THR A 47 -4.84 5.06 6.32
C THR A 47 -5.28 5.97 7.46
N GLY A 48 -4.92 5.64 8.71
CA GLY A 48 -5.42 6.36 9.88
C GLY A 48 -6.95 6.34 9.96
N GLY A 49 -7.58 5.23 9.61
CA GLY A 49 -9.03 5.02 9.62
C GLY A 49 -9.77 5.57 8.39
N LYS A 50 -9.10 6.22 7.46
CA LYS A 50 -9.76 6.83 6.28
C LYS A 50 -10.21 5.80 5.25
N MET A 51 -9.63 4.61 5.22
CA MET A 51 -9.91 3.53 4.27
C MET A 51 -9.76 3.95 2.80
N GLN A 52 -8.93 4.97 2.52
CA GLN A 52 -8.72 5.52 1.18
C GLN A 52 -7.30 5.29 0.72
N ALA A 53 -7.16 4.80 -0.49
CA ALA A 53 -5.91 4.80 -1.22
C ALA A 53 -5.66 6.22 -1.76
N VAL A 54 -4.67 6.91 -1.23
CA VAL A 54 -4.39 8.31 -1.58
C VAL A 54 -2.97 8.49 -2.07
N ARG A 55 -2.78 9.51 -2.91
CA ARG A 55 -1.45 10.02 -3.28
C ARG A 55 -0.95 11.00 -2.23
N GLU A 56 0.34 10.95 -1.95
CA GLU A 56 1.00 11.93 -1.09
C GLU A 56 0.82 13.35 -1.65
N ASN A 57 0.38 14.28 -0.82
CA ASN A 57 0.03 15.61 -1.28
C ASN A 57 1.27 16.47 -1.62
N LEU A 58 2.35 16.37 -0.84
CA LEU A 58 3.58 17.18 -0.97
C LEU A 58 3.40 18.71 -0.92
N ASN A 59 2.20 19.23 -0.67
CA ASN A 59 1.97 20.66 -0.53
C ASN A 59 2.40 21.16 0.86
N TYR A 60 3.65 20.97 1.20
CA TYR A 60 4.20 21.25 2.51
C TYR A 60 4.64 22.70 2.68
N SER A 61 4.52 23.22 3.90
CA SER A 61 5.18 24.46 4.31
C SER A 61 6.69 24.23 4.49
N ALA A 62 7.47 25.31 4.54
CA ALA A 62 8.91 25.22 4.79
C ALA A 62 9.21 24.48 6.12
N ALA A 63 8.43 24.71 7.17
CA ALA A 63 8.58 24.04 8.45
C ALA A 63 8.33 22.53 8.35
N GLN A 64 7.29 22.10 7.62
CA GLN A 64 7.01 20.69 7.37
C GLN A 64 8.13 20.03 6.57
N ILE A 65 8.65 20.71 5.54
CA ILE A 65 9.77 20.20 4.73
C ILE A 65 11.02 20.03 5.60
N ALA A 66 11.34 21.00 6.46
CA ALA A 66 12.48 20.90 7.38
C ALA A 66 12.34 19.72 8.34
N LYS A 67 11.11 19.45 8.80
CA LYS A 67 10.79 18.33 9.70
C LYS A 67 10.91 16.96 9.03
N HIS A 68 10.41 16.81 7.79
CA HIS A 68 10.28 15.52 7.14
C HIS A 68 11.45 15.14 6.22
N PHE A 69 12.16 16.13 5.68
CA PHE A 69 13.24 15.91 4.72
C PHE A 69 14.53 16.62 5.17
N GLY A 70 15.51 15.86 5.58
CA GLY A 70 16.83 16.38 5.95
C GLY A 70 17.57 17.05 4.76
N PRO A 71 18.67 17.79 5.03
CA PRO A 71 19.44 18.51 4.00
C PRO A 71 19.88 17.61 2.82
N HIS A 72 20.30 16.39 3.11
CA HIS A 72 20.71 15.41 2.09
C HIS A 72 19.56 15.10 1.12
N ARG A 73 18.35 14.82 1.63
CA ARG A 73 17.17 14.54 0.79
C ARG A 73 16.74 15.76 -0.02
N ARG A 74 16.96 16.95 0.49
CA ARG A 74 16.68 18.22 -0.20
C ARG A 74 17.80 18.64 -1.17
N GLN A 75 18.83 17.82 -1.34
CA GLN A 75 19.98 18.10 -2.19
C GLN A 75 20.58 19.51 -1.88
N GLY A 76 20.73 19.83 -0.58
CA GLY A 76 21.25 21.10 -0.10
C GLY A 76 20.30 22.32 -0.21
N ARG A 77 19.13 22.17 -0.82
CA ARG A 77 18.16 23.28 -0.95
C ARG A 77 17.56 23.68 0.39
N ARG A 78 17.32 24.98 0.56
CA ARG A 78 16.60 25.49 1.74
C ARG A 78 15.12 25.13 1.64
N PRO A 79 14.43 24.80 2.75
CA PRO A 79 13.00 24.43 2.76
C PRO A 79 12.10 25.46 2.08
N GLN A 80 12.41 26.74 2.21
CA GLN A 80 11.66 27.86 1.62
C GLN A 80 11.62 27.79 0.08
N GLN A 81 12.69 27.28 -0.54
CA GLN A 81 12.78 27.15 -1.99
C GLN A 81 11.90 26.04 -2.56
N LEU A 82 11.48 25.12 -1.70
CA LEU A 82 10.67 23.94 -2.07
C LEU A 82 9.23 24.04 -1.57
N ALA A 83 8.95 25.00 -0.67
CA ALA A 83 7.65 25.15 -0.03
C ALA A 83 6.54 25.44 -1.04
N ARG A 84 5.38 24.82 -0.84
CA ARG A 84 4.18 25.01 -1.66
C ARG A 84 4.37 24.69 -3.16
N ASN A 85 5.40 23.94 -3.49
CA ASN A 85 5.64 23.43 -4.84
C ASN A 85 5.77 21.90 -4.81
N PRO A 86 4.64 21.15 -4.83
CA PRO A 86 4.63 19.69 -4.73
C PRO A 86 5.48 18.99 -5.77
N ARG A 87 5.44 19.48 -7.02
CA ARG A 87 6.19 18.87 -8.14
C ARG A 87 7.70 19.02 -7.95
N LEU A 88 8.14 20.23 -7.67
CA LEU A 88 9.55 20.49 -7.40
C LEU A 88 10.02 19.72 -6.17
N LEU A 89 9.24 19.77 -5.08
CA LEU A 89 9.57 19.04 -3.85
C LEU A 89 9.73 17.55 -4.11
N GLY A 90 8.75 16.91 -4.76
CA GLY A 90 8.79 15.49 -5.09
C GLY A 90 10.02 15.12 -5.92
N ASN A 91 10.30 15.87 -6.99
CA ASN A 91 11.45 15.62 -7.87
C ASN A 91 12.80 15.83 -7.18
N ILE A 92 12.87 16.69 -6.17
CA ILE A 92 14.08 16.87 -5.37
C ILE A 92 14.24 15.78 -4.32
N VAL A 93 13.23 15.54 -3.47
CA VAL A 93 13.38 14.64 -2.30
C VAL A 93 13.30 13.17 -2.65
N TYR A 94 12.68 12.83 -3.77
CA TYR A 94 12.57 11.45 -4.29
C TYR A 94 13.37 11.22 -5.58
N GLY A 95 14.09 12.25 -6.08
CA GLY A 95 14.93 12.18 -7.25
C GLY A 95 16.43 12.10 -6.95
N GLY A 96 17.22 12.45 -7.95
CA GLY A 96 18.70 12.47 -7.87
C GLY A 96 19.30 11.09 -7.60
N ALA A 97 20.56 11.06 -7.15
CA ALA A 97 21.29 9.82 -6.86
C ALA A 97 20.59 8.97 -5.80
N TRP A 98 20.04 9.61 -4.76
CA TRP A 98 19.30 8.90 -3.71
C TRP A 98 18.03 8.23 -4.25
N GLY A 99 17.23 8.93 -5.05
CA GLY A 99 16.01 8.42 -5.66
C GLY A 99 16.29 7.28 -6.64
N LYS A 100 17.34 7.40 -7.44
CA LYS A 100 17.79 6.34 -8.35
C LYS A 100 18.16 5.07 -7.57
N LYS A 101 19.02 5.19 -6.56
CA LYS A 101 19.47 4.05 -5.74
C LYS A 101 18.33 3.39 -4.96
N ASN A 102 17.52 4.16 -4.27
CA ASN A 102 16.56 3.63 -3.28
C ASN A 102 15.16 3.39 -3.83
N LEU A 103 14.75 4.12 -4.88
CA LEU A 103 13.39 4.13 -5.40
C LEU A 103 13.29 3.69 -6.88
N GLY A 104 14.43 3.54 -7.57
CA GLY A 104 14.45 3.26 -9.00
C GLY A 104 14.03 4.45 -9.87
N ASN A 105 13.99 5.67 -9.31
CA ASN A 105 13.59 6.88 -10.03
C ASN A 105 14.72 7.35 -10.94
N ILE A 106 14.53 7.27 -12.26
CA ILE A 106 15.54 7.59 -13.29
C ILE A 106 15.14 8.80 -14.14
N GLY A 107 13.84 9.04 -14.28
CA GLY A 107 13.33 10.19 -15.04
C GLY A 107 13.26 11.48 -14.21
N PRO A 108 13.26 12.66 -14.85
CA PRO A 108 13.24 13.95 -14.16
C PRO A 108 11.96 14.20 -13.35
N GLU A 109 10.87 13.54 -13.74
CA GLU A 109 9.56 13.67 -13.10
C GLU A 109 9.20 12.48 -12.19
N ASP A 110 10.04 11.47 -12.11
CA ASP A 110 9.76 10.24 -11.37
C ASP A 110 9.52 10.51 -9.88
N GLY A 111 10.26 11.45 -9.30
CA GLY A 111 10.09 11.81 -7.91
C GLY A 111 8.68 12.31 -7.57
N PHE A 112 8.08 13.09 -8.45
CA PHE A 112 6.71 13.53 -8.30
C PHE A 112 5.69 12.47 -8.76
N ASN A 113 5.93 11.85 -9.93
CA ASN A 113 5.02 10.88 -10.50
C ASN A 113 4.86 9.63 -9.64
N PHE A 114 5.90 9.18 -8.96
CA PHE A 114 5.88 8.00 -8.10
C PHE A 114 6.04 8.36 -6.61
N ARG A 115 5.60 9.57 -6.20
CA ARG A 115 5.46 9.92 -4.79
C ARG A 115 4.51 8.98 -4.08
N GLY A 116 4.53 8.93 -2.76
CA GLY A 116 3.72 8.01 -1.98
C GLY A 116 2.31 7.78 -2.55
N PHE A 117 1.97 6.52 -2.83
CA PHE A 117 0.69 6.15 -3.45
C PHE A 117 0.03 4.99 -2.72
N TRP A 118 -1.29 4.92 -2.84
CA TRP A 118 -2.19 3.90 -2.32
C TRP A 118 -2.12 3.71 -0.79
N ILE A 119 -2.71 2.62 -0.29
CA ILE A 119 -2.88 2.36 1.14
C ILE A 119 -1.53 2.21 1.86
N GLY A 120 -0.55 1.57 1.24
CA GLY A 120 0.77 1.35 1.82
C GLY A 120 1.74 2.52 1.68
N GLN A 121 1.32 3.64 1.06
CA GLN A 121 2.19 4.77 0.75
C GLN A 121 3.50 4.35 0.07
N PHE A 122 3.38 3.44 -0.89
CA PHE A 122 4.51 3.01 -1.71
C PHE A 122 5.10 4.20 -2.46
N THR A 123 6.42 4.24 -2.59
CA THR A 123 7.11 5.35 -3.24
C THR A 123 8.12 4.81 -4.23
N GLY A 124 8.22 5.43 -5.38
CA GLY A 124 9.23 5.17 -6.40
C GLY A 124 8.76 4.34 -7.58
N ARG A 125 9.46 4.53 -8.70
CA ARG A 125 9.24 3.82 -9.98
C ARG A 125 9.26 2.30 -9.79
N ARG A 126 10.24 1.76 -9.04
CA ARG A 126 10.36 0.32 -8.78
C ARG A 126 9.09 -0.28 -8.18
N ASN A 127 8.48 0.42 -7.22
CA ASN A 127 7.22 -0.02 -6.63
C ASN A 127 6.04 0.10 -7.62
N ALA A 128 6.03 1.13 -8.46
CA ALA A 128 5.02 1.28 -9.51
C ALA A 128 5.15 0.17 -10.57
N GLU A 129 6.35 -0.18 -11.00
CA GLU A 129 6.61 -1.31 -11.90
C GLU A 129 6.15 -2.64 -11.31
N LYS A 130 6.52 -2.91 -10.04
CA LYS A 130 6.10 -4.12 -9.34
C LYS A 130 4.57 -4.20 -9.22
N ALA A 131 3.94 -3.11 -8.81
CA ALA A 131 2.48 -3.04 -8.71
C ALA A 131 1.80 -3.18 -10.09
N GLY A 132 2.36 -2.56 -11.12
CA GLY A 132 1.87 -2.65 -12.50
C GLY A 132 1.87 -4.09 -13.02
N ARG A 133 2.96 -4.82 -12.82
CA ARG A 133 3.03 -6.25 -13.17
C ARG A 133 1.96 -7.06 -12.45
N ASP A 134 1.81 -6.85 -11.14
CA ASP A 134 0.86 -7.60 -10.32
C ASP A 134 -0.61 -7.28 -10.65
N LEU A 135 -0.88 -6.13 -11.23
CA LEU A 135 -2.22 -5.68 -11.64
C LEU A 135 -2.48 -5.86 -13.15
N GLY A 136 -1.45 -6.15 -13.95
CA GLY A 136 -1.54 -6.19 -15.41
C GLY A 136 -1.73 -4.80 -16.03
N LEU A 137 -1.11 -3.76 -15.45
CA LEU A 137 -1.25 -2.35 -15.84
C LEU A 137 0.10 -1.69 -16.09
N ASP A 138 0.20 -0.84 -17.09
CA ASP A 138 1.37 0.03 -17.28
C ASP A 138 1.28 1.28 -16.39
N LEU A 139 1.68 1.13 -15.12
CA LEU A 139 1.70 2.23 -14.15
C LEU A 139 2.88 3.18 -14.35
N VAL A 140 3.88 2.77 -15.10
CA VAL A 140 5.07 3.58 -15.38
C VAL A 140 4.85 4.46 -16.59
N GLY A 141 4.36 3.91 -17.69
CA GLY A 141 4.01 4.68 -18.88
C GLY A 141 2.80 5.59 -18.66
N ASN A 142 1.90 5.20 -17.75
CA ASN A 142 0.73 6.01 -17.38
C ASN A 142 0.61 6.19 -15.86
N PRO A 143 1.42 7.07 -15.23
CA PRO A 143 1.37 7.31 -13.78
C PRO A 143 0.04 7.87 -13.26
N ALA A 144 -0.83 8.38 -14.14
CA ALA A 144 -2.17 8.86 -13.75
C ALA A 144 -3.05 7.72 -13.21
N LEU A 145 -2.83 6.47 -13.64
CA LEU A 145 -3.52 5.30 -13.11
C LEU A 145 -3.30 5.11 -11.60
N LEU A 146 -2.21 5.64 -11.03
CA LEU A 146 -1.98 5.61 -9.60
C LEU A 146 -3.01 6.43 -8.78
N ASP A 147 -3.78 7.28 -9.43
CA ASP A 147 -4.87 8.05 -8.82
C ASP A 147 -6.23 7.35 -8.92
N GLU A 148 -6.31 6.20 -9.63
CA GLU A 148 -7.57 5.46 -9.77
C GLU A 148 -7.99 4.79 -8.47
N LYS A 149 -9.29 4.96 -8.17
CA LYS A 149 -9.92 4.36 -6.99
C LYS A 149 -9.98 2.83 -7.15
N GLY A 150 -9.71 2.15 -6.05
CA GLY A 150 -9.80 0.69 -5.99
C GLY A 150 -8.52 -0.07 -6.32
N LEU A 151 -7.59 0.46 -7.13
CA LEU A 151 -6.32 -0.22 -7.43
C LEU A 151 -5.49 -0.46 -6.17
N GLY A 152 -5.44 0.52 -5.26
CA GLY A 152 -4.74 0.36 -3.99
C GLY A 152 -5.34 -0.72 -3.09
N SER A 153 -6.67 -0.90 -3.11
CA SER A 153 -7.34 -1.97 -2.38
C SER A 153 -7.04 -3.34 -2.99
N LYS A 154 -7.03 -3.45 -4.32
CA LYS A 154 -6.65 -4.68 -5.03
C LYS A 154 -5.21 -5.08 -4.69
N LEU A 155 -4.30 -4.12 -4.72
CA LEU A 155 -2.90 -4.37 -4.40
C LEU A 155 -2.73 -4.82 -2.95
N LEU A 156 -3.35 -4.13 -1.99
CA LEU A 156 -3.31 -4.50 -0.57
C LEU A 156 -3.68 -5.97 -0.38
N VAL A 157 -4.85 -6.38 -0.89
CA VAL A 157 -5.35 -7.74 -0.75
C VAL A 157 -4.38 -8.74 -1.39
N ARG A 158 -4.02 -8.54 -2.66
CA ARG A 158 -3.15 -9.45 -3.39
C ARG A 158 -1.78 -9.58 -2.75
N TRP A 159 -1.16 -8.47 -2.35
CA TRP A 159 0.17 -8.49 -1.76
C TRP A 159 0.20 -9.16 -0.40
N MET A 160 -0.83 -9.00 0.43
CA MET A 160 -0.92 -9.70 1.71
C MET A 160 -1.12 -11.21 1.52
N LEU A 161 -1.96 -11.61 0.57
CA LEU A 161 -2.20 -13.03 0.31
C LEU A 161 -1.02 -13.74 -0.36
N THR A 162 -0.27 -13.05 -1.22
CA THR A 162 0.82 -13.62 -2.00
C THR A 162 2.22 -13.39 -1.43
N GLY A 163 2.36 -12.57 -0.39
CA GLY A 163 3.65 -12.24 0.23
C GLY A 163 4.47 -11.19 -0.51
N ARG A 164 3.89 -10.49 -1.49
CA ARG A 164 4.63 -9.55 -2.34
C ARG A 164 5.17 -8.32 -1.62
N ALA A 165 4.63 -7.96 -0.46
CA ALA A 165 5.11 -6.81 0.31
C ALA A 165 6.44 -7.08 1.02
N THR A 166 6.56 -8.23 1.70
CA THR A 166 7.70 -8.54 2.60
C THR A 166 8.27 -9.95 2.41
N GLY A 167 7.77 -10.72 1.45
CA GLY A 167 8.09 -12.14 1.29
C GLY A 167 7.24 -13.08 2.16
N ARG A 168 6.48 -12.56 3.15
CA ARG A 168 5.64 -13.36 4.05
C ARG A 168 4.18 -13.31 3.60
N LYS A 169 3.52 -14.47 3.52
CA LYS A 169 2.11 -14.60 3.12
C LYS A 169 1.20 -14.56 4.34
N LEU A 170 0.04 -13.92 4.21
CA LEU A 170 -0.92 -13.85 5.33
C LEU A 170 -1.37 -15.24 5.80
N GLY A 171 -1.50 -16.20 4.89
CA GLY A 171 -1.86 -17.57 5.23
C GLY A 171 -0.89 -18.31 6.15
N GLU A 172 0.36 -17.82 6.29
CA GLU A 172 1.33 -18.36 7.24
C GLU A 172 0.96 -18.04 8.69
N PHE A 173 0.25 -16.95 8.94
CA PHE A 173 -0.12 -16.45 10.25
C PHE A 173 -1.61 -16.59 10.53
N VAL A 174 -2.43 -16.45 9.50
CA VAL A 174 -3.87 -16.36 9.63
C VAL A 174 -4.57 -17.22 8.58
N ASN A 175 -5.26 -18.24 9.05
CA ASN A 175 -6.06 -19.16 8.25
C ASN A 175 -7.19 -19.75 9.12
N GLU A 176 -7.95 -20.72 8.64
CA GLU A 176 -9.05 -21.32 9.38
C GLU A 176 -8.65 -22.05 10.67
N LYS A 177 -7.39 -22.52 10.75
CA LYS A 177 -6.86 -23.30 11.88
C LYS A 177 -5.98 -22.49 12.82
N HIS A 178 -5.53 -21.32 12.38
CA HIS A 178 -4.55 -20.52 13.11
C HIS A 178 -4.84 -19.03 12.95
N GLN A 179 -4.79 -18.26 14.06
CA GLN A 179 -5.14 -16.85 14.11
C GLN A 179 -4.07 -16.03 14.84
N ASP A 180 -2.86 -16.03 14.32
CA ASP A 180 -1.80 -15.17 14.83
C ASP A 180 -1.86 -13.77 14.23
N TYR A 181 -2.79 -12.95 14.71
CA TYR A 181 -2.90 -11.54 14.30
C TYR A 181 -1.69 -10.70 14.72
N LEU A 182 -0.96 -11.11 15.75
CA LEU A 182 0.24 -10.38 16.16
C LEU A 182 1.39 -10.61 15.15
N GLY A 183 1.68 -11.87 14.86
CA GLY A 183 2.71 -12.26 13.89
C GLY A 183 2.37 -11.81 12.46
N ALA A 184 1.09 -11.74 12.12
CA ALA A 184 0.62 -11.29 10.81
C ALA A 184 1.09 -9.87 10.43
N ARG A 185 1.55 -9.05 11.41
CA ARG A 185 2.14 -7.75 11.10
C ARG A 185 3.39 -7.85 10.22
N ALA A 186 4.11 -8.97 10.27
CA ALA A 186 5.27 -9.23 9.43
C ALA A 186 4.94 -9.27 7.92
N VAL A 187 3.69 -9.52 7.55
CA VAL A 187 3.23 -9.59 6.15
C VAL A 187 3.28 -8.23 5.45
N TRP A 188 2.98 -7.15 6.20
CA TRP A 188 2.98 -5.79 5.67
C TRP A 188 4.18 -4.97 6.17
N GLY A 189 4.75 -5.37 7.30
CA GLY A 189 5.82 -4.68 8.00
C GLY A 189 5.32 -3.51 8.85
N GLY A 190 6.24 -2.93 9.61
CA GLY A 190 5.98 -1.81 10.50
C GLY A 190 5.81 -2.17 11.97
N VAL A 191 5.59 -1.14 12.79
CA VAL A 191 5.51 -1.20 14.25
C VAL A 191 4.06 -1.32 14.76
N ASN A 192 3.89 -1.41 16.08
CA ASN A 192 2.59 -1.39 16.76
C ASN A 192 1.67 -2.58 16.44
N ALA A 193 2.21 -3.78 16.33
CA ALA A 193 1.45 -4.99 16.00
C ALA A 193 0.19 -5.20 16.88
N SER A 194 0.29 -4.94 18.20
CA SER A 194 -0.84 -5.08 19.13
C SER A 194 -2.05 -4.22 18.78
N LYS A 195 -1.84 -3.04 18.21
CA LYS A 195 -2.91 -2.16 17.73
C LYS A 195 -3.71 -2.82 16.59
N TYR A 196 -3.02 -3.50 15.69
CA TYR A 196 -3.66 -4.20 14.56
C TYR A 196 -4.42 -5.44 15.00
N VAL A 197 -4.01 -6.10 16.10
CA VAL A 197 -4.80 -7.18 16.71
C VAL A 197 -6.18 -6.68 17.14
N GLY A 198 -6.25 -5.52 17.81
CA GLY A 198 -7.52 -4.92 18.21
C GLY A 198 -8.43 -4.60 17.01
N TYR A 199 -7.85 -4.02 15.96
CA TYR A 199 -8.60 -3.74 14.72
C TYR A 199 -9.09 -5.03 14.06
N ALA A 200 -8.25 -6.06 13.94
CA ALA A 200 -8.62 -7.32 13.32
C ALA A 200 -9.79 -7.99 14.02
N LYS A 201 -9.75 -8.08 15.35
CA LYS A 201 -10.87 -8.63 16.16
C LYS A 201 -12.17 -7.86 15.97
N ALA A 202 -12.11 -6.53 15.91
CA ALA A 202 -13.29 -5.71 15.69
C ALA A 202 -13.88 -5.88 14.27
N PHE A 203 -13.02 -5.98 13.25
CA PHE A 203 -13.46 -6.28 11.89
C PHE A 203 -13.99 -7.71 11.77
N GLU A 204 -13.38 -8.68 12.44
CA GLU A 204 -13.86 -10.07 12.48
C GLU A 204 -15.29 -10.13 13.03
N ALA A 205 -15.54 -9.52 14.19
CA ALA A 205 -16.87 -9.45 14.77
C ALA A 205 -17.90 -8.78 13.81
N ALA A 206 -17.48 -7.72 13.11
CA ALA A 206 -18.32 -7.05 12.13
C ALA A 206 -18.63 -7.92 10.91
N LEU A 207 -17.67 -8.69 10.43
CA LEU A 207 -17.82 -9.61 9.31
C LEU A 207 -18.74 -10.78 9.66
N VAL A 208 -18.59 -11.36 10.85
CA VAL A 208 -19.49 -12.40 11.37
C VAL A 208 -20.91 -11.88 11.45
N ALA A 209 -21.12 -10.73 12.08
CA ALA A 209 -22.45 -10.10 12.19
C ALA A 209 -23.07 -9.74 10.83
N GLY A 210 -22.24 -9.47 9.83
CA GLY A 210 -22.64 -9.18 8.45
C GLY A 210 -22.82 -10.40 7.56
N GLY A 211 -22.60 -11.63 8.07
CA GLY A 211 -22.75 -12.85 7.30
C GLY A 211 -21.68 -12.99 6.19
N TRP A 212 -20.45 -12.56 6.45
CA TRP A 212 -19.37 -12.65 5.46
C TRP A 212 -19.17 -14.09 4.98
N GLN A 213 -19.07 -14.25 3.68
CA GLN A 213 -18.67 -15.51 3.04
C GLN A 213 -17.52 -15.27 2.07
N ALA A 214 -16.51 -16.12 2.17
CA ALA A 214 -15.42 -16.13 1.21
C ALA A 214 -15.93 -16.53 -0.17
N GLY A 215 -15.39 -15.89 -1.21
CA GLY A 215 -15.59 -16.35 -2.58
C GLY A 215 -14.81 -17.66 -2.86
N PRO A 216 -15.01 -18.30 -4.01
CA PRO A 216 -14.22 -19.45 -4.41
C PRO A 216 -12.73 -19.08 -4.48
N GLN A 217 -11.87 -19.92 -3.89
CA GLN A 217 -10.44 -19.70 -3.97
C GLN A 217 -9.99 -19.66 -5.43
N ARG A 218 -9.43 -18.55 -5.85
CA ARG A 218 -8.73 -18.45 -7.13
C ARG A 218 -7.24 -18.57 -6.87
N THR A 219 -6.58 -19.50 -7.54
CA THR A 219 -5.12 -19.47 -7.65
C THR A 219 -4.75 -18.18 -8.33
N ALA A 220 -3.93 -17.36 -7.68
CA ALA A 220 -3.39 -16.16 -8.33
C ALA A 220 -2.78 -16.59 -9.67
N PRO A 221 -3.01 -15.85 -10.76
CA PRO A 221 -2.34 -16.16 -12.01
C PRO A 221 -0.83 -16.22 -11.74
N PRO A 222 -0.11 -17.16 -12.38
CA PRO A 222 1.33 -17.25 -12.23
C PRO A 222 1.93 -15.89 -12.52
N LEU A 223 2.87 -15.46 -11.68
CA LEU A 223 3.63 -14.24 -11.90
C LEU A 223 4.23 -14.33 -13.30
N GLN A 224 3.91 -13.39 -14.16
CA GLN A 224 4.51 -13.34 -15.48
C GLN A 224 6.03 -13.21 -15.32
N ALA A 225 6.76 -14.06 -16.04
CA ALA A 225 8.22 -13.94 -16.11
C ALA A 225 8.60 -12.54 -16.59
N PRO A 226 9.76 -12.02 -16.19
CA PRO A 226 10.20 -10.71 -16.66
C PRO A 226 10.22 -10.67 -18.19
N ALA A 227 9.51 -9.71 -18.77
CA ALA A 227 9.31 -9.63 -20.22
C ALA A 227 10.41 -8.83 -20.93
N THR A 228 11.32 -8.16 -20.21
CA THR A 228 12.33 -7.26 -20.79
C THR A 228 13.72 -7.43 -20.17
N PRO A 229 14.81 -7.08 -20.91
CA PRO A 229 16.17 -7.03 -20.38
C PRO A 229 16.34 -6.14 -19.14
N GLU A 230 15.51 -5.11 -19.02
CA GLU A 230 15.48 -4.20 -17.88
C GLU A 230 14.92 -4.90 -16.62
N GLU A 231 13.92 -5.74 -16.78
CA GLU A 231 13.38 -6.58 -15.68
C GLU A 231 14.40 -7.62 -15.23
N ALA A 232 15.16 -8.19 -16.13
CA ALA A 232 16.26 -9.12 -15.82
C ALA A 232 17.39 -8.42 -15.05
N TYR A 233 17.72 -7.17 -15.41
CA TYR A 233 18.70 -6.34 -14.68
C TYR A 233 18.27 -6.07 -13.25
N TRP A 234 17.00 -5.71 -13.04
CA TRP A 234 16.48 -5.43 -11.71
C TRP A 234 16.37 -6.69 -10.85
N LYS A 235 16.06 -7.84 -11.46
CA LYS A 235 16.05 -9.13 -10.77
C LYS A 235 17.43 -9.51 -10.26
N ALA A 236 18.45 -9.37 -11.08
CA ALA A 236 19.85 -9.62 -10.71
C ALA A 236 20.35 -8.68 -9.59
N TYR A 237 19.84 -7.45 -9.53
CA TYR A 237 20.16 -6.48 -8.49
C TYR A 237 19.49 -6.78 -7.14
N GLU A 238 18.29 -7.39 -7.14
CA GLU A 238 17.59 -7.82 -5.92
C GLU A 238 18.23 -9.08 -5.29
N GLU A 239 18.94 -9.87 -6.09
CA GLU A 239 19.62 -11.11 -5.69
C GLU A 239 21.09 -10.88 -5.25
N SER A 240 21.65 -9.69 -5.42
CA SER A 240 23.01 -9.29 -5.06
C SER A 240 23.05 -8.43 -3.79
#